data_353a4c7835ee2ae4101c0983c2fed64b
#
_entry.id   353a4c7835ee2ae4101c0983c2fed64b
#
_cell.length_a   1.000
_cell.length_b   1.000
_cell.length_c   1.000
_cell.angle_alpha   90.00
_cell.angle_beta   90.00
_cell.angle_gamma   90.00
#
_symmetry.space_group_name_H-M   'P 1'
#
loop_
_entity.id
_entity.type
_entity.pdbx_description
1 polymer ?
#
loop_
_entity_poly.entity_id
_entity_poly.type
_entity_poly.pdbx_seq_one_letter_code
_entity_poly.pdbx_strand_id
1 'polypeptide(L)'
;MATEEPKFTVRLSKIRNNRVLDRLQMVVDVFYERNVKVTKENIKKKISTQFKKNNVVIFGARKAFGGGRTRCFAMVYDNEDSMKKYEPKKRLARIEREKLAPKDRKVEKKKEGRKVCKVKKHQRQKKRATLRRQNINLERKQKKKK
;
A
#
# COMPACT_ATOMS: atom_id res chain seq x y z
N MET A 1 12.29 -2.48 -30.49
CA MET A 1 12.19 -3.90 -30.09
C MET A 1 10.90 -4.09 -29.32
N ALA A 2 9.92 -4.78 -29.90
CA ALA A 2 8.67 -5.12 -29.23
C ALA A 2 9.00 -6.12 -28.13
N THR A 3 8.82 -5.73 -26.86
CA THR A 3 8.95 -6.64 -25.72
C THR A 3 7.75 -7.58 -25.76
N GLU A 4 7.97 -8.81 -26.19
CA GLU A 4 6.94 -9.86 -26.15
C GLU A 4 6.36 -9.94 -24.72
N GLU A 5 5.04 -9.88 -24.61
CA GLU A 5 4.39 -10.03 -23.31
C GLU A 5 4.66 -11.43 -22.76
N PRO A 6 5.06 -11.55 -21.49
CA PRO A 6 5.41 -12.85 -20.91
C PRO A 6 4.19 -13.79 -20.95
N LYS A 7 4.37 -14.97 -21.56
CA LYS A 7 3.35 -16.03 -21.60
C LYS A 7 3.17 -16.61 -20.20
N PHE A 8 2.01 -16.42 -19.59
CA PHE A 8 1.64 -17.00 -18.28
C PHE A 8 0.13 -17.22 -18.19
N THR A 9 -0.26 -18.20 -17.40
CA THR A 9 -1.66 -18.50 -17.11
C THR A 9 -2.01 -18.12 -15.66
N VAL A 10 -3.24 -17.67 -15.46
CA VAL A 10 -3.74 -17.25 -14.14
C VAL A 10 -4.93 -18.14 -13.78
N ARG A 11 -4.84 -18.82 -12.65
CA ARG A 11 -5.94 -19.58 -12.06
C ARG A 11 -6.44 -18.86 -10.82
N LEU A 12 -7.72 -18.55 -10.80
CA LEU A 12 -8.39 -17.92 -9.65
C LEU A 12 -9.04 -18.98 -8.78
N SER A 13 -8.86 -18.90 -7.48
CA SER A 13 -9.42 -19.80 -6.51
C SER A 13 -9.91 -19.07 -5.27
N LYS A 14 -10.83 -19.69 -4.52
CA LYS A 14 -11.40 -19.15 -3.28
C LYS A 14 -11.94 -17.71 -3.45
N ILE A 15 -12.70 -17.51 -4.51
CA ILE A 15 -13.31 -16.19 -4.79
C ILE A 15 -14.43 -15.97 -3.77
N ARG A 16 -14.36 -14.87 -3.03
CA ARG A 16 -15.37 -14.43 -2.07
C ARG A 16 -15.77 -13.00 -2.36
N ASN A 17 -17.07 -12.77 -2.42
CA ASN A 17 -17.63 -11.43 -2.50
C ASN A 17 -17.85 -10.89 -1.09
N ASN A 18 -17.19 -9.78 -0.74
CA ASN A 18 -17.37 -9.08 0.52
C ASN A 18 -18.09 -7.77 0.27
N ARG A 19 -19.42 -7.78 0.38
CA ARG A 19 -20.28 -6.61 0.15
C ARG A 19 -20.05 -5.49 1.17
N VAL A 20 -19.66 -5.82 2.41
CA VAL A 20 -19.40 -4.81 3.46
C VAL A 20 -18.20 -3.95 3.13
N LEU A 21 -17.21 -4.49 2.42
CA LEU A 21 -15.98 -3.80 2.02
C LEU A 21 -15.96 -3.47 0.51
N ASP A 22 -17.05 -3.69 -0.21
CA ASP A 22 -17.20 -3.47 -1.65
C ASP A 22 -16.03 -4.05 -2.46
N ARG A 23 -15.71 -5.31 -2.19
CA ARG A 23 -14.58 -5.97 -2.85
C ARG A 23 -14.74 -7.46 -3.03
N LEU A 24 -14.14 -7.98 -4.11
CA LEU A 24 -13.90 -9.40 -4.30
C LEU A 24 -12.52 -9.75 -3.73
N GLN A 25 -12.45 -10.86 -3.01
CA GLN A 25 -11.22 -11.40 -2.43
C GLN A 25 -10.94 -12.75 -3.06
N MET A 26 -9.71 -13.00 -3.49
CA MET A 26 -9.36 -14.25 -4.16
C MET A 26 -7.90 -14.62 -3.97
N VAL A 27 -7.64 -15.90 -4.11
CA VAL A 27 -6.29 -16.46 -4.24
C VAL A 27 -6.00 -16.64 -5.72
N VAL A 28 -4.83 -16.21 -6.14
CA VAL A 28 -4.38 -16.24 -7.51
C VAL A 28 -3.15 -17.11 -7.61
N ASP A 29 -3.26 -18.19 -8.37
CA ASP A 29 -2.13 -19.04 -8.76
C ASP A 29 -1.72 -18.67 -10.19
N VAL A 30 -0.47 -18.30 -10.36
CA VAL A 30 0.13 -17.88 -11.64
C VAL A 30 1.12 -18.96 -12.06
N PHE A 31 0.92 -19.51 -13.25
CA PHE A 31 1.78 -20.53 -13.84
C PHE A 31 2.53 -19.94 -15.04
N TYR A 32 3.84 -20.15 -15.09
CA TYR A 32 4.73 -19.61 -16.09
C TYR A 32 5.96 -20.51 -16.26
N GLU A 33 6.62 -20.43 -17.39
CA GLU A 33 7.89 -21.12 -17.61
C GLU A 33 8.99 -20.59 -16.69
N ARG A 34 9.94 -21.46 -16.30
CA ARG A 34 11.00 -21.12 -15.32
C ARG A 34 11.76 -19.84 -15.65
N ASN A 35 12.00 -19.57 -16.91
CA ASN A 35 12.78 -18.43 -17.40
C ASN A 35 11.98 -17.14 -17.56
N VAL A 36 10.65 -17.19 -17.41
CA VAL A 36 9.77 -16.04 -17.59
C VAL A 36 9.67 -15.21 -16.32
N LYS A 37 9.91 -13.90 -16.43
CA LYS A 37 9.73 -12.95 -15.34
C LYS A 37 8.33 -12.38 -15.36
N VAL A 38 7.46 -12.83 -14.45
CA VAL A 38 6.10 -12.29 -14.31
C VAL A 38 6.10 -11.24 -13.20
N THR A 39 5.72 -10.01 -13.55
CA THR A 39 5.59 -8.89 -12.60
C THR A 39 4.19 -8.84 -12.01
N LYS A 40 4.03 -8.16 -10.86
CA LYS A 40 2.70 -7.92 -10.27
C LYS A 40 1.79 -7.11 -11.19
N GLU A 41 2.38 -6.21 -11.98
CA GLU A 41 1.66 -5.39 -12.95
C GLU A 41 1.04 -6.25 -14.05
N ASN A 42 1.76 -7.23 -14.57
CA ASN A 42 1.24 -8.16 -15.59
C ASN A 42 0.06 -8.98 -15.04
N ILE A 43 0.17 -9.45 -13.79
CA ILE A 43 -0.92 -10.18 -13.13
C ILE A 43 -2.12 -9.24 -12.93
N LYS A 44 -1.87 -8.00 -12.48
CA LYS A 44 -2.91 -6.99 -12.29
C LYS A 44 -3.66 -6.70 -13.59
N LYS A 45 -2.95 -6.50 -14.70
CA LYS A 45 -3.55 -6.30 -16.03
C LYS A 45 -4.49 -7.46 -16.40
N LYS A 46 -4.04 -8.70 -16.29
CA LYS A 46 -4.88 -9.88 -16.59
C LYS A 46 -6.15 -9.95 -15.73
N ILE A 47 -6.04 -9.69 -14.42
CA ILE A 47 -7.20 -9.69 -13.53
C ILE A 47 -8.13 -8.52 -13.86
N SER A 48 -7.60 -7.33 -14.13
CA SER A 48 -8.39 -6.16 -14.53
C SER A 48 -9.19 -6.41 -15.80
N THR A 49 -8.60 -7.05 -16.80
CA THR A 49 -9.27 -7.44 -18.05
C THR A 49 -10.39 -8.45 -17.78
N GLN A 50 -10.13 -9.46 -16.94
CA GLN A 50 -11.10 -10.51 -16.63
C GLN A 50 -12.33 -10.01 -15.87
N PHE A 51 -12.14 -9.11 -14.90
CA PHE A 51 -13.23 -8.55 -14.10
C PHE A 51 -13.74 -7.20 -14.61
N LYS A 52 -13.14 -6.65 -15.66
CA LYS A 52 -13.45 -5.31 -16.20
C LYS A 52 -13.40 -4.21 -15.13
N LYS A 53 -12.47 -4.33 -14.16
CA LYS A 53 -12.28 -3.41 -13.04
C LYS A 53 -10.81 -3.02 -12.90
N ASN A 54 -10.54 -1.73 -12.74
CA ASN A 54 -9.18 -1.20 -12.66
C ASN A 54 -8.60 -1.17 -11.24
N ASN A 55 -9.47 -1.25 -10.22
CA ASN A 55 -9.08 -1.13 -8.82
C ASN A 55 -8.63 -2.47 -8.23
N VAL A 56 -7.55 -3.03 -8.78
CA VAL A 56 -7.01 -4.33 -8.39
C VAL A 56 -5.76 -4.14 -7.53
N VAL A 57 -5.74 -4.77 -6.36
CA VAL A 57 -4.60 -4.77 -5.43
C VAL A 57 -4.07 -6.18 -5.27
N ILE A 58 -2.78 -6.40 -5.54
CA ILE A 58 -2.11 -7.69 -5.42
C ILE A 58 -1.07 -7.65 -4.31
N PHE A 59 -1.08 -8.63 -3.43
CA PHE A 59 -0.11 -8.75 -2.34
C PHE A 59 0.21 -10.19 -2.00
N GLY A 60 1.25 -10.38 -1.16
CA GLY A 60 1.64 -11.70 -0.68
C GLY A 60 2.12 -12.65 -1.79
N ALA A 61 2.70 -12.12 -2.88
CA ALA A 61 3.23 -12.96 -3.95
C ALA A 61 4.41 -13.79 -3.45
N ARG A 62 4.26 -15.12 -3.50
CA ARG A 62 5.27 -16.10 -3.11
C ARG A 62 5.52 -17.06 -4.27
N LYS A 63 6.77 -17.15 -4.68
CA LYS A 63 7.21 -18.13 -5.69
C LYS A 63 7.35 -19.50 -5.04
N ALA A 64 6.97 -20.54 -5.76
CA ALA A 64 7.22 -21.91 -5.35
C ALA A 64 8.72 -22.25 -5.50
N PHE A 65 9.18 -23.20 -4.71
CA PHE A 65 10.53 -23.78 -4.88
C PHE A 65 10.64 -24.39 -6.30
N GLY A 66 11.76 -24.20 -6.96
CA GLY A 66 11.96 -24.62 -8.34
C GLY A 66 11.35 -23.71 -9.41
N GLY A 67 10.61 -22.67 -9.07
CA GLY A 67 10.00 -21.73 -10.02
C GLY A 67 8.69 -22.23 -10.64
N GLY A 68 8.28 -21.64 -11.77
CA GLY A 68 7.11 -22.05 -12.57
C GLY A 68 5.74 -21.69 -11.98
N ARG A 69 5.63 -21.45 -10.67
CA ARG A 69 4.38 -21.11 -10.00
C ARG A 69 4.58 -19.98 -8.99
N THR A 70 3.68 -19.04 -8.98
CA THR A 70 3.59 -17.99 -7.95
C THR A 70 2.17 -17.95 -7.41
N ARG A 71 2.02 -17.98 -6.09
CA ARG A 71 0.74 -17.78 -5.43
C ARG A 71 0.68 -16.39 -4.84
N CYS A 72 -0.42 -15.69 -5.02
CA CYS A 72 -0.66 -14.37 -4.44
C CYS A 72 -2.13 -14.18 -4.07
N PHE A 73 -2.41 -13.12 -3.32
CA PHE A 73 -3.76 -12.66 -3.03
C PHE A 73 -4.10 -11.47 -3.89
N ALA A 74 -5.31 -11.46 -4.43
CA ALA A 74 -5.87 -10.31 -5.12
C ALA A 74 -7.15 -9.83 -4.46
N MET A 75 -7.29 -8.52 -4.43
CA MET A 75 -8.51 -7.82 -4.04
C MET A 75 -8.93 -6.92 -5.19
N VAL A 76 -10.18 -7.05 -5.62
CA VAL A 76 -10.77 -6.25 -6.69
C VAL A 76 -11.85 -5.40 -6.06
N TYR A 77 -11.65 -4.09 -6.01
CA TYR A 77 -12.59 -3.15 -5.44
C TYR A 77 -13.55 -2.63 -6.50
N ASP A 78 -14.80 -2.40 -6.10
CA ASP A 78 -15.82 -1.85 -6.97
C ASP A 78 -15.53 -0.36 -7.26
N ASN A 79 -15.21 0.39 -6.19
CA ASN A 79 -14.92 1.81 -6.25
C ASN A 79 -13.51 2.14 -5.77
N GLU A 80 -12.95 3.25 -6.27
CA GLU A 80 -11.62 3.73 -5.82
C GLU A 80 -11.67 4.27 -4.37
N ASP A 81 -12.79 4.85 -3.95
CA ASP A 81 -12.97 5.36 -2.60
C ASP A 81 -13.00 4.24 -1.56
N SER A 82 -13.67 3.12 -1.87
CA SER A 82 -13.64 1.92 -1.03
C SER A 82 -12.22 1.36 -0.92
N MET A 83 -11.45 1.37 -2.01
CA MET A 83 -10.04 0.97 -1.98
C MET A 83 -9.22 1.89 -1.07
N LYS A 84 -9.37 3.21 -1.17
CA LYS A 84 -8.65 4.19 -0.33
C LYS A 84 -9.02 4.06 1.14
N LYS A 85 -10.27 3.78 1.44
CA LYS A 85 -10.80 3.64 2.81
C LYS A 85 -10.28 2.39 3.52
N TYR A 86 -10.22 1.26 2.82
CA TYR A 86 -9.96 -0.05 3.46
C TYR A 86 -8.54 -0.57 3.28
N GLU A 87 -7.78 -0.09 2.29
CA GLU A 87 -6.41 -0.54 2.11
C GLU A 87 -5.43 0.14 3.06
N PRO A 88 -4.43 -0.60 3.55
CA PRO A 88 -3.37 -0.03 4.38
C PRO A 88 -2.63 1.12 3.68
N LYS A 89 -2.38 2.21 4.39
CA LYS A 89 -1.67 3.41 3.87
C LYS A 89 -0.36 3.08 3.14
N LYS A 90 0.38 2.06 3.61
CA LYS A 90 1.61 1.59 2.94
C LYS A 90 1.37 1.06 1.52
N ARG A 91 0.24 0.36 1.29
CA ARG A 91 -0.09 -0.17 -0.04
C ARG A 91 -0.54 0.96 -0.96
N LEU A 92 -1.39 1.86 -0.45
CA LEU A 92 -1.82 3.04 -1.21
C LEU A 92 -0.62 3.89 -1.64
N ALA A 93 0.27 4.23 -0.72
CA ALA A 93 1.49 5.00 -1.04
C ALA A 93 2.39 4.29 -2.08
N ARG A 94 2.40 2.95 -2.11
CA ARG A 94 3.15 2.19 -3.11
C ARG A 94 2.48 2.25 -4.47
N ILE A 95 1.15 2.14 -4.54
CA ILE A 95 0.37 2.25 -5.77
C ILE A 95 0.49 3.67 -6.35
N GLU A 96 0.40 4.69 -5.51
CA GLU A 96 0.61 6.09 -5.93
C GLU A 96 2.01 6.31 -6.49
N ARG A 97 3.04 5.74 -5.83
CA ARG A 97 4.42 5.80 -6.30
C ARG A 97 4.62 5.09 -7.65
N GLU A 98 3.94 3.96 -7.86
CA GLU A 98 3.99 3.22 -9.12
C GLU A 98 3.36 4.01 -10.27
N LYS A 99 2.34 4.84 -9.99
CA LYS A 99 1.72 5.74 -10.98
C LYS A 99 2.62 6.92 -11.38
N LEU A 100 3.56 7.32 -10.53
CA LEU A 100 4.49 8.43 -10.82
C LEU A 100 5.63 7.99 -11.75
N ALA A 101 6.05 8.91 -12.61
CA ALA A 101 7.23 8.71 -13.44
C ALA A 101 8.48 8.44 -12.57
N PRO A 102 9.47 7.66 -13.05
CA PRO A 102 10.66 7.33 -12.27
C PRO A 102 11.41 8.54 -11.71
N LYS A 103 11.40 9.66 -12.46
CA LYS A 103 12.02 10.93 -12.06
C LYS A 103 11.30 11.62 -10.89
N ASP A 104 9.97 11.46 -10.81
CA ASP A 104 9.13 12.14 -9.81
C ASP A 104 8.94 11.29 -8.53
N ARG A 105 9.46 10.08 -8.52
CA ARG A 105 9.42 9.21 -7.35
C ARG A 105 10.29 9.80 -6.25
N LYS A 106 9.66 10.36 -5.21
CA LYS A 106 10.40 10.84 -4.03
C LYS A 106 11.27 9.73 -3.47
N VAL A 107 12.56 10.00 -3.35
CA VAL A 107 13.49 9.08 -2.68
C VAL A 107 13.00 8.86 -1.25
N GLU A 108 12.85 7.60 -0.85
CA GLU A 108 12.45 7.28 0.52
C GLU A 108 13.48 7.88 1.47
N LYS A 109 13.03 8.75 2.38
CA LYS A 109 13.87 9.24 3.47
C LYS A 109 14.37 8.02 4.24
N LYS A 110 15.69 7.88 4.35
CA LYS A 110 16.29 6.82 5.17
C LYS A 110 15.65 6.86 6.56
N LYS A 111 15.23 5.73 7.07
CA LYS A 111 14.70 5.62 8.43
C LYS A 111 15.78 6.10 9.39
N GLU A 112 15.44 7.06 10.22
CA GLU A 112 16.34 7.56 11.26
C GLU A 112 16.62 6.45 12.28
N GLY A 113 17.84 6.42 12.79
CA GLY A 113 18.21 5.48 13.84
C GLY A 113 17.36 5.66 15.11
N ARG A 114 17.19 4.60 15.87
CA ARG A 114 16.39 4.58 17.12
C ARG A 114 16.75 5.71 18.09
N LYS A 115 18.05 6.02 18.25
CA LYS A 115 18.55 7.10 19.13
C LYS A 115 18.02 8.46 18.68
N VAL A 116 18.08 8.77 17.39
CA VAL A 116 17.58 10.02 16.82
C VAL A 116 16.06 10.14 17.00
N CYS A 117 15.32 9.06 16.76
CA CYS A 117 13.86 9.03 16.99
C CYS A 117 13.51 9.31 18.46
N LYS A 118 14.26 8.74 19.42
CA LYS A 118 14.07 9.02 20.86
C LYS A 118 14.34 10.49 21.20
N VAL A 119 15.43 11.06 20.71
CA VAL A 119 15.77 12.47 20.92
C VAL A 119 14.66 13.39 20.39
N LYS A 120 14.21 13.15 19.16
CA LYS A 120 13.09 13.90 18.57
C LYS A 120 11.80 13.77 19.37
N LYS A 121 11.49 12.59 19.90
CA LYS A 121 10.34 12.37 20.78
C LYS A 121 10.44 13.23 22.05
N HIS A 122 11.59 13.22 22.73
CA HIS A 122 11.80 14.03 23.93
C HIS A 122 11.72 15.53 23.65
N GLN A 123 12.29 16.00 22.55
CA GLN A 123 12.17 17.41 22.14
C GLN A 123 10.72 17.82 21.90
N ARG A 124 9.92 16.96 21.24
CA ARG A 124 8.47 17.21 21.06
C ARG A 124 7.72 17.25 22.38
N GLN A 125 8.06 16.37 23.32
CA GLN A 125 7.44 16.36 24.66
C GLN A 125 7.77 17.64 25.44
N LYS A 126 9.04 18.09 25.43
CA LYS A 126 9.46 19.36 26.05
C LYS A 126 8.69 20.56 25.47
N LYS A 127 8.60 20.65 24.14
CA LYS A 127 7.83 21.73 23.48
C LYS A 127 6.35 21.71 23.89
N ARG A 128 5.71 20.54 23.94
CA ARG A 128 4.31 20.42 24.36
C ARG A 128 4.11 20.84 25.82
N ALA A 129 5.00 20.45 26.70
CA ALA A 129 4.95 20.83 28.11
C ALA A 129 5.09 22.34 28.28
N THR A 130 6.01 22.98 27.55
CA THR A 130 6.21 24.44 27.54
C THR A 130 4.97 25.19 27.05
N LEU A 131 4.41 24.77 25.90
CA LEU A 131 3.19 25.36 25.33
C LEU A 131 2.00 25.23 26.29
N ARG A 132 1.81 24.07 26.93
CA ARG A 132 0.76 23.87 27.92
C ARG A 132 0.91 24.80 29.11
N ARG A 133 2.13 24.98 29.61
CA ARG A 133 2.44 25.90 30.71
C ARG A 133 2.16 27.36 30.34
N GLN A 134 2.52 27.76 29.11
CA GLN A 134 2.22 29.10 28.60
C GLN A 134 0.71 29.35 28.49
N ASN A 135 -0.04 28.40 27.97
CA ASN A 135 -1.50 28.53 27.87
C ASN A 135 -2.16 28.66 29.24
N ILE A 136 -1.76 27.83 30.23
CA ILE A 136 -2.28 27.93 31.62
C ILE A 136 -1.96 29.29 32.21
N ASN A 137 -0.77 29.82 31.96
CA ASN A 137 -0.39 31.15 32.49
C ASN A 137 -1.19 32.28 31.84
N LEU A 138 -1.50 32.17 30.54
CA LEU A 138 -2.35 33.13 29.83
C LEU A 138 -3.78 33.10 30.37
N GLU A 139 -4.36 31.92 30.59
CA GLU A 139 -5.69 31.78 31.20
C GLU A 139 -5.77 32.37 32.61
N ARG A 140 -4.74 32.15 33.43
CA ARG A 140 -4.63 32.74 34.77
C ARG A 140 -4.56 34.27 34.72
N LYS A 141 -3.81 34.83 33.76
CA LYS A 141 -3.74 36.28 33.58
C LYS A 141 -5.07 36.89 33.16
N GLN A 142 -5.81 36.20 32.29
CA GLN A 142 -7.14 36.65 31.84
C GLN A 142 -8.17 36.61 32.99
N LYS A 143 -8.14 35.55 33.83
CA LYS A 143 -9.02 35.45 34.99
C LYS A 143 -8.75 36.51 36.06
N LYS A 144 -7.53 37.04 36.16
CA LYS A 144 -7.18 38.12 37.09
C LYS A 144 -7.55 39.52 36.57
N LYS A 145 -7.91 39.64 35.28
CA LYS A 145 -8.33 40.91 34.67
C LYS A 145 -9.85 41.09 34.64
N LYS A 146 -10.59 40.04 34.99
CA LYS A 146 -12.04 40.07 35.23
C LYS A 146 -12.32 40.23 36.74
#